data_5e9bc4ebf809776ffef756e927e3eb93
#
_entry.id   5e9bc4ebf809776ffef756e927e3eb93
#
_cell.length_a   1.000
_cell.length_b   1.000
_cell.length_c   1.000
_cell.angle_alpha   90.00
_cell.angle_beta   90.00
_cell.angle_gamma   90.00
#
_symmetry.space_group_name_H-M   'P 1'
#
loop_
_entity.id
_entity.type
_entity.pdbx_description
1 polymer ?
#
loop_
_entity_poly.entity_id
_entity_poly.type
_entity_poly.pdbx_seq_one_letter_code
_entity_poly.pdbx_strand_id
1 'polypeptide(L)'
;MWRRSFSSASALRELKDRKWDALVIGGGHNGLTAAAYLARGGLSVAVLERRHLIGGAAVTEELIQGFKFSRCSYLQSLLRPSVIRELELGRHGLKLLKRSPSSFTPCLDGRYLLLGPNKQLNHSEISKFSKRDADAYPRYEDQLERFCKFMDPLLDSAPPELLQGISSFNDRLKNKIHNSAFWARCLRQAFSMGQKDMVDFTDLLLSPASKVLNNWFEGDVLKATLATDAVIGSTGSVHTPGSGYVLLHHVMGETDGDRGIWSYVEGGMGSVSMAIGNAAREAGACILTSAEVSELMINDSGRVNGVLLADGTQVHSSIVLSNATPYKTFMELVPNNVLQDDFILSIKHSDYSSVSYLYNCFFFFAKLIFVMCDCLSLEQGTTKINLAVNKLPQFSCCKLSHPDPGPQHVGTIHIGSESMEEIDSACQEAVNGLPSRRPIIEMTIPSVLDKTISPPGKHVINLFIQYTPYKPSDGSWTDAAYRESFAKRCFTLIDEYAPGFSSSIIGYDMLTPPDLEREIGLTGGNIFHGAMGLDSLFLMRPVKEWSNYKTPLQGLYLCGSGTHPGGGVMGAPGRNAARMVLQDFRK
;
A
#
# COMPACT_ATOMS: atom_id res chain seq x y z
N MET A 1 -21.02 -13.60 -22.88
CA MET A 1 -22.08 -12.72 -23.41
C MET A 1 -22.55 -11.75 -22.33
N TRP A 2 -21.70 -10.76 -21.91
CA TRP A 2 -22.04 -9.72 -20.93
C TRP A 2 -21.29 -8.44 -21.32
N ARG A 3 -21.68 -7.84 -22.45
CA ARG A 3 -21.35 -6.45 -22.76
C ARG A 3 -22.63 -5.62 -22.58
N ARG A 4 -22.89 -5.13 -21.37
CA ARG A 4 -23.61 -3.87 -21.18
C ARG A 4 -22.58 -2.80 -20.94
N SER A 5 -21.96 -2.28 -21.98
CA SER A 5 -21.40 -0.93 -21.97
C SER A 5 -22.60 0.01 -21.99
N PHE A 6 -23.02 0.50 -20.83
CA PHE A 6 -23.92 1.64 -20.77
C PHE A 6 -23.20 2.83 -21.41
N SER A 7 -23.85 3.52 -22.33
CA SER A 7 -23.40 4.86 -22.71
C SER A 7 -23.39 5.71 -21.43
N SER A 8 -22.42 6.61 -21.26
CA SER A 8 -22.28 7.44 -20.07
C SER A 8 -23.59 8.13 -19.64
N ALA A 9 -24.44 8.51 -20.61
CA ALA A 9 -25.74 9.13 -20.37
C ALA A 9 -26.80 8.18 -19.77
N SER A 10 -26.82 6.89 -20.14
CA SER A 10 -27.79 5.92 -19.57
C SER A 10 -27.41 5.50 -18.15
N ALA A 11 -26.10 5.38 -17.88
CA ALA A 11 -25.60 5.07 -16.54
C ALA A 11 -25.83 6.22 -15.55
N LEU A 12 -25.64 7.47 -15.99
CA LEU A 12 -25.97 8.65 -15.17
C LEU A 12 -27.47 8.79 -14.90
N ARG A 13 -28.34 8.39 -15.87
CA ARG A 13 -29.79 8.38 -15.66
C ARG A 13 -30.18 7.33 -14.63
N GLU A 14 -29.65 6.10 -14.73
CA GLU A 14 -29.89 5.04 -13.75
C GLU A 14 -29.40 5.46 -12.35
N LEU A 15 -28.26 6.16 -12.26
CA LEU A 15 -27.73 6.67 -11.01
C LEU A 15 -28.69 7.67 -10.31
N LYS A 16 -29.34 8.56 -11.08
CA LYS A 16 -30.29 9.56 -10.58
C LYS A 16 -31.64 8.98 -10.18
N ASP A 17 -32.14 8.06 -10.99
CA ASP A 17 -33.52 7.57 -10.87
C ASP A 17 -33.67 6.42 -9.84
N ARG A 18 -32.57 5.82 -9.43
CA ARG A 18 -32.54 4.69 -8.50
C ARG A 18 -32.24 5.15 -7.07
N LYS A 19 -32.97 4.60 -6.11
CA LYS A 19 -32.64 4.74 -4.68
C LYS A 19 -31.53 3.75 -4.33
N TRP A 20 -30.45 4.25 -3.75
CA TRP A 20 -29.30 3.45 -3.34
C TRP A 20 -29.31 3.26 -1.81
N ASP A 21 -29.05 2.03 -1.36
CA ASP A 21 -28.84 1.77 0.07
C ASP A 21 -27.46 2.25 0.51
N ALA A 22 -26.44 2.10 -0.36
CA ALA A 22 -25.08 2.56 -0.08
C ALA A 22 -24.39 3.12 -1.32
N LEU A 23 -23.60 4.18 -1.14
CA LEU A 23 -22.67 4.74 -2.12
C LEU A 23 -21.25 4.51 -1.67
N VAL A 24 -20.35 4.19 -2.64
CA VAL A 24 -18.91 4.04 -2.39
C VAL A 24 -18.17 5.07 -3.21
N ILE A 25 -17.46 5.97 -2.55
CA ILE A 25 -16.59 6.98 -3.19
C ILE A 25 -15.21 6.35 -3.45
N GLY A 26 -14.84 6.26 -4.74
CA GLY A 26 -13.57 5.72 -5.21
C GLY A 26 -13.59 4.22 -5.51
N GLY A 27 -13.32 3.90 -6.78
CA GLY A 27 -13.27 2.55 -7.36
C GLY A 27 -11.89 1.87 -7.23
N GLY A 28 -11.10 2.18 -6.19
CA GLY A 28 -9.90 1.42 -5.85
C GLY A 28 -10.24 0.04 -5.27
N HIS A 29 -9.25 -0.84 -5.16
CA HIS A 29 -9.45 -2.23 -4.73
C HIS A 29 -10.24 -2.39 -3.41
N ASN A 30 -10.05 -1.51 -2.42
CA ASN A 30 -10.81 -1.56 -1.16
C ASN A 30 -12.26 -1.12 -1.34
N GLY A 31 -12.51 -0.04 -2.10
CA GLY A 31 -13.87 0.42 -2.41
C GLY A 31 -14.66 -0.63 -3.19
N LEU A 32 -14.03 -1.26 -4.19
CA LEU A 32 -14.62 -2.37 -4.94
C LEU A 32 -14.89 -3.59 -4.05
N THR A 33 -13.96 -3.90 -3.13
CA THR A 33 -14.17 -4.96 -2.13
C THR A 33 -15.37 -4.64 -1.25
N ALA A 34 -15.46 -3.42 -0.70
CA ALA A 34 -16.60 -3.01 0.11
C ALA A 34 -17.92 -3.15 -0.66
N ALA A 35 -17.96 -2.67 -1.91
CA ALA A 35 -19.13 -2.79 -2.77
C ALA A 35 -19.56 -4.25 -3.02
N ALA A 36 -18.60 -5.15 -3.26
CA ALA A 36 -18.88 -6.57 -3.46
C ALA A 36 -19.52 -7.20 -2.23
N TYR A 37 -18.98 -6.93 -1.02
CA TYR A 37 -19.54 -7.47 0.23
C TYR A 37 -20.91 -6.88 0.57
N LEU A 38 -21.11 -5.58 0.36
CA LEU A 38 -22.40 -4.92 0.59
C LEU A 38 -23.49 -5.45 -0.36
N ALA A 39 -23.16 -5.57 -1.65
CA ALA A 39 -24.09 -6.11 -2.64
C ALA A 39 -24.42 -7.58 -2.37
N ARG A 40 -23.45 -8.41 -2.01
CA ARG A 40 -23.71 -9.81 -1.54
C ARG A 40 -24.54 -9.83 -0.24
N GLY A 41 -24.46 -8.79 0.57
CA GLY A 41 -25.29 -8.59 1.76
C GLY A 41 -26.73 -8.19 1.46
N GLY A 42 -27.07 -7.95 0.19
CA GLY A 42 -28.41 -7.61 -0.30
C GLY A 42 -28.69 -6.11 -0.45
N LEU A 43 -27.68 -5.25 -0.30
CA LEU A 43 -27.85 -3.81 -0.49
C LEU A 43 -27.73 -3.43 -1.98
N SER A 44 -28.48 -2.41 -2.39
CA SER A 44 -28.27 -1.73 -3.67
C SER A 44 -27.09 -0.77 -3.52
N VAL A 45 -26.01 -1.02 -4.28
CA VAL A 45 -24.73 -0.31 -4.14
C VAL A 45 -24.30 0.35 -5.43
N ALA A 46 -23.88 1.64 -5.37
CA ALA A 46 -23.18 2.30 -6.47
C ALA A 46 -21.76 2.70 -6.05
N VAL A 47 -20.79 2.46 -6.94
CA VAL A 47 -19.41 2.90 -6.81
C VAL A 47 -19.18 4.05 -7.77
N LEU A 48 -18.63 5.15 -7.27
CA LEU A 48 -18.37 6.39 -8.00
C LEU A 48 -16.87 6.61 -8.10
N GLU A 49 -16.31 6.43 -9.29
CA GLU A 49 -14.89 6.56 -9.56
C GLU A 49 -14.62 7.80 -10.42
N ARG A 50 -13.72 8.69 -9.96
CA ARG A 50 -13.39 9.93 -10.67
C ARG A 50 -12.66 9.71 -11.99
N ARG A 51 -11.80 8.69 -12.07
CA ARG A 51 -11.05 8.37 -13.29
C ARG A 51 -11.94 7.61 -14.28
N HIS A 52 -11.48 7.53 -15.53
CA HIS A 52 -12.15 6.78 -16.60
C HIS A 52 -12.01 5.25 -16.45
N LEU A 53 -11.23 4.78 -15.47
CA LEU A 53 -10.98 3.36 -15.19
C LEU A 53 -10.90 3.14 -13.67
N ILE A 54 -11.26 1.92 -13.25
CA ILE A 54 -11.21 1.48 -11.85
C ILE A 54 -9.82 0.98 -11.48
N GLY A 55 -9.53 0.96 -10.17
CA GLY A 55 -8.35 0.31 -9.63
C GLY A 55 -7.57 1.19 -8.63
N GLY A 56 -7.67 2.50 -8.71
CA GLY A 56 -6.88 3.41 -7.89
C GLY A 56 -5.38 3.15 -8.09
N ALA A 57 -4.64 2.82 -7.01
CA ALA A 57 -3.22 2.46 -7.10
C ALA A 57 -2.97 1.05 -7.69
N ALA A 58 -3.97 0.17 -7.70
CA ALA A 58 -3.89 -1.15 -8.34
C ALA A 58 -4.52 -1.09 -9.75
N VAL A 59 -3.83 -0.41 -10.66
CA VAL A 59 -4.29 -0.12 -12.03
C VAL A 59 -3.22 -0.52 -13.04
N THR A 60 -3.67 -1.00 -14.22
CA THR A 60 -2.81 -1.25 -15.39
C THR A 60 -3.24 -0.33 -16.53
N GLU A 61 -2.29 0.38 -17.10
CA GLU A 61 -2.51 1.34 -18.19
C GLU A 61 -1.52 1.10 -19.35
N GLU A 62 -2.00 1.26 -20.58
CA GLU A 62 -1.15 1.26 -21.77
C GLU A 62 -0.75 2.70 -22.10
N LEU A 63 0.43 3.12 -21.64
CA LEU A 63 0.95 4.47 -21.83
C LEU A 63 1.91 4.57 -23.01
N ILE A 64 2.51 3.47 -23.40
CA ILE A 64 3.34 3.31 -24.58
C ILE A 64 2.71 2.17 -25.39
N GLN A 65 2.49 2.39 -26.67
CA GLN A 65 1.79 1.44 -27.54
C GLN A 65 2.37 0.02 -27.43
N GLY A 66 1.53 -0.93 -27.08
CA GLY A 66 1.86 -2.33 -26.88
C GLY A 66 2.45 -2.67 -25.51
N PHE A 67 2.66 -1.69 -24.62
CA PHE A 67 3.19 -1.91 -23.29
C PHE A 67 2.17 -1.53 -22.22
N LYS A 68 1.83 -2.49 -21.36
CA LYS A 68 0.90 -2.32 -20.25
C LYS A 68 1.68 -2.22 -18.94
N PHE A 69 1.48 -1.13 -18.22
CA PHE A 69 2.20 -0.85 -16.98
C PHE A 69 1.29 -0.99 -15.77
N SER A 70 1.76 -1.70 -14.75
CA SER A 70 1.24 -1.59 -13.38
C SER A 70 1.71 -0.24 -12.82
N ARG A 71 0.84 0.79 -12.94
CA ARG A 71 1.29 2.18 -12.90
C ARG A 71 1.79 2.62 -11.52
N CYS A 72 1.19 2.10 -10.43
CA CYS A 72 1.61 2.39 -9.06
C CYS A 72 2.04 1.13 -8.33
N SER A 73 1.12 0.36 -7.75
CA SER A 73 1.47 -0.96 -7.18
C SER A 73 1.89 -1.91 -8.31
N TYR A 74 2.89 -2.74 -8.06
CA TYR A 74 3.54 -3.54 -9.10
C TYR A 74 3.69 -5.02 -8.73
N LEU A 75 3.43 -5.37 -7.48
CA LEU A 75 3.48 -6.72 -6.94
C LEU A 75 2.26 -7.00 -6.06
N GLN A 76 1.90 -8.27 -5.97
CA GLN A 76 0.80 -8.76 -5.14
C GLN A 76 1.29 -9.82 -4.16
N SER A 77 1.00 -9.61 -2.87
CA SER A 77 1.17 -10.60 -1.79
C SER A 77 0.15 -10.39 -0.67
N LEU A 78 -0.16 -9.15 -0.34
CA LEU A 78 -0.93 -8.77 0.85
C LEU A 78 -2.46 -8.92 0.69
N LEU A 79 -3.00 -9.21 -0.51
CA LEU A 79 -4.44 -9.44 -0.69
C LEU A 79 -4.87 -10.62 0.17
N ARG A 80 -5.77 -10.34 1.10
CA ARG A 80 -6.14 -11.33 2.12
C ARG A 80 -6.70 -12.60 1.48
N PRO A 81 -6.22 -13.79 1.87
CA PRO A 81 -6.73 -15.07 1.37
C PRO A 81 -8.25 -15.23 1.57
N SER A 82 -8.78 -14.62 2.64
CA SER A 82 -10.22 -14.55 2.89
C SER A 82 -10.96 -13.80 1.77
N VAL A 83 -10.42 -12.67 1.28
CA VAL A 83 -11.01 -11.90 0.18
C VAL A 83 -10.96 -12.68 -1.13
N ILE A 84 -9.80 -13.31 -1.43
CA ILE A 84 -9.64 -14.14 -2.64
C ILE A 84 -10.68 -15.26 -2.69
N ARG A 85 -10.85 -16.00 -1.58
CA ARG A 85 -11.78 -17.12 -1.49
C ARG A 85 -13.23 -16.67 -1.46
N GLU A 86 -13.57 -15.71 -0.57
CA GLU A 86 -14.95 -15.28 -0.36
C GLU A 86 -15.53 -14.60 -1.61
N LEU A 87 -14.72 -13.85 -2.37
CA LEU A 87 -15.13 -13.23 -3.63
C LEU A 87 -14.86 -14.08 -4.87
N GLU A 88 -14.28 -15.29 -4.72
CA GLU A 88 -13.98 -16.22 -5.80
C GLU A 88 -13.16 -15.57 -6.93
N LEU A 89 -12.12 -14.78 -6.56
CA LEU A 89 -11.42 -13.90 -7.51
C LEU A 89 -10.75 -14.65 -8.66
N GLY A 90 -10.33 -15.91 -8.46
CA GLY A 90 -9.83 -16.76 -9.54
C GLY A 90 -10.86 -16.97 -10.64
N ARG A 91 -12.15 -17.20 -10.29
CA ARG A 91 -13.26 -17.30 -11.25
C ARG A 91 -13.51 -15.98 -11.99
N HIS A 92 -13.18 -14.85 -11.36
CA HIS A 92 -13.31 -13.52 -11.94
C HIS A 92 -12.06 -13.07 -12.71
N GLY A 93 -11.07 -13.96 -12.92
CA GLY A 93 -9.91 -13.73 -13.78
C GLY A 93 -8.64 -13.34 -13.05
N LEU A 94 -8.60 -13.38 -11.72
CA LEU A 94 -7.34 -13.20 -10.99
C LEU A 94 -6.43 -14.40 -11.19
N LYS A 95 -5.23 -14.15 -11.72
CA LYS A 95 -4.19 -15.16 -11.88
C LYS A 95 -2.87 -14.61 -11.36
N LEU A 96 -2.34 -15.26 -10.32
CA LEU A 96 -1.07 -14.91 -9.70
C LEU A 96 0.07 -15.70 -10.35
N LEU A 97 1.15 -15.02 -10.65
CA LEU A 97 2.36 -15.59 -11.25
C LEU A 97 3.46 -15.57 -10.18
N LYS A 98 3.64 -16.71 -9.51
CA LYS A 98 4.59 -16.87 -8.41
C LYS A 98 6.02 -16.69 -8.91
N ARG A 99 6.82 -15.93 -8.15
CA ARG A 99 8.22 -15.67 -8.46
C ARG A 99 9.15 -16.64 -7.73
N SER A 100 10.10 -17.20 -8.46
CA SER A 100 11.16 -18.02 -7.88
C SER A 100 12.42 -17.89 -8.76
N PRO A 101 13.48 -17.24 -8.26
CA PRO A 101 13.65 -16.63 -6.94
C PRO A 101 12.76 -15.41 -6.72
N SER A 102 12.64 -14.98 -5.45
CA SER A 102 11.83 -13.81 -5.05
C SER A 102 12.65 -12.52 -5.08
N SER A 103 13.98 -12.62 -4.87
CA SER A 103 14.89 -11.49 -4.71
C SER A 103 16.24 -11.76 -5.37
N PHE A 104 16.83 -10.71 -5.91
CA PHE A 104 18.18 -10.69 -6.48
C PHE A 104 18.88 -9.39 -6.08
N THR A 105 20.03 -9.49 -5.43
CA THR A 105 20.88 -8.35 -5.09
C THR A 105 22.22 -8.48 -5.80
N PRO A 106 22.44 -7.77 -6.92
CA PRO A 106 23.74 -7.68 -7.56
C PRO A 106 24.68 -6.82 -6.72
N CYS A 107 25.97 -7.19 -6.64
CA CYS A 107 27.00 -6.42 -5.98
C CYS A 107 28.03 -5.92 -7.01
N LEU A 108 28.57 -4.71 -6.76
CA LEU A 108 29.60 -4.12 -7.63
C LEU A 108 30.93 -4.87 -7.59
N ASP A 109 31.16 -5.65 -6.52
CA ASP A 109 32.35 -6.51 -6.38
C ASP A 109 32.30 -7.80 -7.23
N GLY A 110 31.22 -7.99 -8.00
CA GLY A 110 31.02 -9.14 -8.88
C GLY A 110 30.31 -10.34 -8.19
N ARG A 111 29.95 -10.23 -6.92
CA ARG A 111 29.09 -11.21 -6.23
C ARG A 111 27.61 -10.86 -6.43
N TYR A 112 26.74 -11.77 -6.04
CA TYR A 112 25.30 -11.54 -5.97
C TYR A 112 24.66 -12.46 -4.94
N LEU A 113 23.48 -12.06 -4.46
CA LEU A 113 22.63 -12.86 -3.58
C LEU A 113 21.28 -13.13 -4.26
N LEU A 114 20.87 -14.41 -4.30
CA LEU A 114 19.53 -14.84 -4.71
C LEU A 114 18.80 -15.41 -3.51
N LEU A 115 17.57 -14.95 -3.25
CA LEU A 115 16.71 -15.49 -2.21
C LEU A 115 15.35 -15.89 -2.81
N GLY A 116 14.71 -16.92 -2.23
CA GLY A 116 13.42 -17.38 -2.73
C GLY A 116 12.80 -18.46 -1.84
N PRO A 117 11.79 -19.17 -2.33
CA PRO A 117 11.10 -20.19 -1.53
C PRO A 117 11.93 -21.47 -1.28
N ASN A 118 13.06 -21.64 -1.98
CA ASN A 118 13.91 -22.83 -1.84
C ASN A 118 14.93 -22.63 -0.72
N LYS A 119 14.72 -23.28 0.44
CA LYS A 119 15.58 -23.15 1.64
C LYS A 119 17.03 -23.61 1.39
N GLN A 120 17.26 -24.66 0.57
CA GLN A 120 18.62 -25.13 0.25
C GLN A 120 19.36 -24.11 -0.63
N LEU A 121 18.66 -23.51 -1.59
CA LEU A 121 19.22 -22.44 -2.42
C LEU A 121 19.58 -21.23 -1.56
N ASN A 122 18.67 -20.78 -0.68
CA ASN A 122 18.93 -19.66 0.22
C ASN A 122 20.18 -19.91 1.08
N HIS A 123 20.29 -21.10 1.67
CA HIS A 123 21.47 -21.46 2.47
C HIS A 123 22.76 -21.42 1.63
N SER A 124 22.75 -21.98 0.41
CA SER A 124 23.90 -21.95 -0.50
C SER A 124 24.28 -20.53 -0.90
N GLU A 125 23.30 -19.70 -1.23
CA GLU A 125 23.52 -18.32 -1.67
C GLU A 125 24.06 -17.45 -0.53
N ILE A 126 23.44 -17.52 0.66
CA ILE A 126 23.89 -16.76 1.84
C ILE A 126 25.28 -17.22 2.29
N SER A 127 25.60 -18.53 2.18
CA SER A 127 26.90 -19.06 2.55
C SER A 127 28.08 -18.49 1.76
N LYS A 128 27.82 -17.88 0.58
CA LYS A 128 28.84 -17.16 -0.20
C LYS A 128 29.37 -15.92 0.54
N PHE A 129 28.57 -15.37 1.46
CA PHE A 129 28.85 -14.18 2.24
C PHE A 129 29.16 -14.53 3.70
N SER A 130 28.31 -15.33 4.36
CA SER A 130 28.49 -15.80 5.74
C SER A 130 27.80 -17.14 5.96
N LYS A 131 28.54 -18.15 6.44
CA LYS A 131 27.97 -19.44 6.86
C LYS A 131 27.11 -19.29 8.11
N ARG A 132 27.49 -18.41 9.04
CA ARG A 132 26.73 -18.11 10.25
C ARG A 132 25.35 -17.58 9.88
N ASP A 133 25.27 -16.68 8.94
CA ASP A 133 24.01 -16.10 8.48
C ASP A 133 23.14 -17.14 7.76
N ALA A 134 23.76 -18.01 6.94
CA ALA A 134 23.05 -19.09 6.28
C ALA A 134 22.41 -20.06 7.27
N ASP A 135 23.07 -20.36 8.39
CA ASP A 135 22.54 -21.20 9.48
C ASP A 135 21.49 -20.46 10.33
N ALA A 136 21.57 -19.14 10.42
CA ALA A 136 20.62 -18.32 11.18
C ALA A 136 19.32 -18.04 10.41
N TYR A 137 19.41 -17.89 9.09
CA TYR A 137 18.30 -17.42 8.23
C TYR A 137 17.02 -18.26 8.35
N PRO A 138 17.02 -19.59 8.34
CA PRO A 138 15.80 -20.37 8.53
C PRO A 138 15.09 -20.11 9.87
N ARG A 139 15.84 -19.87 10.94
CA ARG A 139 15.28 -19.57 12.27
C ARG A 139 14.66 -18.18 12.32
N TYR A 140 15.24 -17.23 11.60
CA TYR A 140 14.69 -15.90 11.41
C TYR A 140 13.36 -15.96 10.64
N GLU A 141 13.29 -16.68 9.51
CA GLU A 141 12.05 -16.89 8.76
C GLU A 141 10.95 -17.54 9.61
N ASP A 142 11.29 -18.61 10.36
CA ASP A 142 10.35 -19.30 11.22
C ASP A 142 9.81 -18.38 12.35
N GLN A 143 10.62 -17.46 12.88
CA GLN A 143 10.19 -16.48 13.86
C GLN A 143 9.20 -15.47 13.25
N LEU A 144 9.52 -14.90 12.10
CA LEU A 144 8.62 -13.97 11.40
C LEU A 144 7.29 -14.66 11.03
N GLU A 145 7.32 -15.92 10.62
CA GLU A 145 6.10 -16.68 10.31
C GLU A 145 5.19 -16.80 11.55
N ARG A 146 5.75 -17.06 12.74
CA ARG A 146 4.96 -17.10 13.98
C ARG A 146 4.32 -15.74 14.29
N PHE A 147 5.06 -14.64 14.08
CA PHE A 147 4.55 -13.29 14.29
C PHE A 147 3.44 -12.93 13.28
N CYS A 148 3.60 -13.32 12.01
CA CYS A 148 2.56 -13.14 11.00
C CYS A 148 1.27 -13.91 11.37
N LYS A 149 1.37 -15.16 11.84
CA LYS A 149 0.22 -15.95 12.30
C LYS A 149 -0.53 -15.29 13.46
N PHE A 150 0.21 -14.61 14.35
CA PHE A 150 -0.39 -13.82 15.41
C PHE A 150 -1.15 -12.60 14.86
N MET A 151 -0.61 -11.93 13.85
CA MET A 151 -1.20 -10.75 13.24
C MET A 151 -2.42 -11.04 12.36
N ASP A 152 -2.47 -12.18 11.67
CA ASP A 152 -3.51 -12.50 10.68
C ASP A 152 -4.94 -12.22 11.14
N PRO A 153 -5.41 -12.68 12.33
CA PRO A 153 -6.76 -12.41 12.78
C PRO A 153 -7.01 -10.95 13.14
N LEU A 154 -5.96 -10.21 13.52
CA LEU A 154 -6.06 -8.77 13.79
C LEU A 154 -6.32 -8.01 12.48
N LEU A 155 -5.62 -8.37 11.40
CA LEU A 155 -5.81 -7.76 10.07
C LEU A 155 -7.21 -8.02 9.51
N ASP A 156 -7.76 -9.20 9.75
CA ASP A 156 -9.07 -9.65 9.24
C ASP A 156 -10.26 -9.23 10.12
N SER A 157 -10.03 -8.43 11.17
CA SER A 157 -11.05 -7.99 12.12
C SER A 157 -11.10 -6.46 12.22
N ALA A 158 -12.30 -5.92 12.42
CA ALA A 158 -12.42 -4.52 12.80
C ALA A 158 -11.85 -4.29 14.20
N PRO A 159 -11.12 -3.18 14.44
CA PRO A 159 -10.74 -2.78 15.78
C PRO A 159 -11.95 -2.60 16.70
N PRO A 160 -11.81 -2.78 18.02
CA PRO A 160 -12.90 -2.58 18.96
C PRO A 160 -13.38 -1.12 18.95
N GLU A 161 -14.68 -0.92 19.09
CA GLU A 161 -15.29 0.40 19.19
C GLU A 161 -14.96 1.01 20.56
N LEU A 162 -14.20 2.09 20.57
CA LEU A 162 -13.92 2.86 21.78
C LEU A 162 -15.13 3.76 22.06
N LEU A 163 -15.73 3.59 23.23
CA LEU A 163 -17.06 4.05 23.64
C LEU A 163 -17.26 5.58 23.64
N GLN A 164 -17.41 6.22 22.50
CA GLN A 164 -17.90 7.59 22.44
C GLN A 164 -19.29 7.66 21.78
N GLY A 165 -20.19 8.42 22.38
CA GLY A 165 -21.50 8.75 21.80
C GLY A 165 -22.59 7.69 21.86
N ILE A 166 -22.42 6.56 22.54
CA ILE A 166 -23.46 5.54 22.65
C ILE A 166 -24.45 5.93 23.75
N SER A 167 -25.65 6.32 23.33
CA SER A 167 -26.71 6.81 24.22
C SER A 167 -27.50 5.67 24.90
N SER A 168 -27.63 4.50 24.27
CA SER A 168 -28.43 3.39 24.78
C SER A 168 -27.62 2.44 25.69
N PHE A 169 -28.22 2.04 26.83
CA PHE A 169 -27.64 1.03 27.74
C PHE A 169 -27.44 -0.33 27.04
N ASN A 170 -28.39 -0.76 26.22
CA ASN A 170 -28.32 -2.02 25.49
C ASN A 170 -27.17 -2.04 24.48
N ASP A 171 -26.93 -0.94 23.78
CA ASP A 171 -25.84 -0.83 22.81
C ASP A 171 -24.48 -0.79 23.52
N ARG A 172 -24.40 -0.10 24.67
CA ARG A 172 -23.19 -0.15 25.53
C ARG A 172 -22.87 -1.57 25.99
N LEU A 173 -23.89 -2.34 26.37
CA LEU A 173 -23.70 -3.72 26.81
C LEU A 173 -23.25 -4.63 25.64
N LYS A 174 -23.91 -4.52 24.48
CA LYS A 174 -23.51 -5.26 23.27
C LYS A 174 -22.06 -4.96 22.85
N ASN A 175 -21.68 -3.68 22.85
CA ASN A 175 -20.31 -3.27 22.53
C ASN A 175 -19.29 -3.77 23.54
N LYS A 176 -19.62 -3.74 24.85
CA LYS A 176 -18.76 -4.33 25.88
C LYS A 176 -18.53 -5.84 25.64
N ILE A 177 -19.60 -6.57 25.32
CA ILE A 177 -19.50 -8.02 25.01
C ILE A 177 -18.65 -8.24 23.77
N HIS A 178 -18.88 -7.49 22.68
CA HIS A 178 -18.12 -7.59 21.44
C HIS A 178 -16.63 -7.28 21.67
N ASN A 179 -16.34 -6.18 22.33
CA ASN A 179 -14.97 -5.77 22.66
C ASN A 179 -14.29 -6.78 23.58
N SER A 180 -15.01 -7.33 24.58
CA SER A 180 -14.48 -8.37 25.47
C SER A 180 -14.12 -9.65 24.70
N ALA A 181 -14.95 -10.06 23.75
CA ALA A 181 -14.67 -11.22 22.89
C ALA A 181 -13.44 -10.99 21.99
N PHE A 182 -13.28 -9.77 21.48
CA PHE A 182 -12.09 -9.38 20.71
C PHE A 182 -10.83 -9.49 21.59
N TRP A 183 -10.82 -8.83 22.75
CA TRP A 183 -9.66 -8.84 23.64
C TRP A 183 -9.36 -10.24 24.20
N ALA A 184 -10.38 -11.04 24.52
CA ALA A 184 -10.18 -12.44 24.94
C ALA A 184 -9.51 -13.27 23.85
N ARG A 185 -9.82 -13.03 22.57
CA ARG A 185 -9.17 -13.68 21.43
C ARG A 185 -7.70 -13.24 21.31
N CYS A 186 -7.43 -11.93 21.41
CA CYS A 186 -6.06 -11.40 21.40
C CYS A 186 -5.21 -11.98 22.53
N LEU A 187 -5.75 -12.01 23.75
CA LEU A 187 -5.07 -12.60 24.91
C LEU A 187 -4.81 -14.09 24.71
N ARG A 188 -5.79 -14.86 24.25
CA ARG A 188 -5.60 -16.29 23.97
C ARG A 188 -4.48 -16.53 22.96
N GLN A 189 -4.41 -15.72 21.91
CA GLN A 189 -3.35 -15.81 20.91
C GLN A 189 -1.98 -15.43 21.49
N ALA A 190 -1.92 -14.35 22.29
CA ALA A 190 -0.71 -13.96 23.00
C ALA A 190 -0.20 -15.08 23.92
N PHE A 191 -1.11 -15.71 24.69
CA PHE A 191 -0.75 -16.88 25.52
C PHE A 191 -0.29 -18.08 24.69
N SER A 192 -0.90 -18.32 23.52
CA SER A 192 -0.51 -19.43 22.64
C SER A 192 0.86 -19.23 22.01
N MET A 193 1.28 -17.98 21.79
CA MET A 193 2.61 -17.65 21.26
C MET A 193 3.72 -17.86 22.29
N GLY A 194 3.38 -17.77 23.57
CA GLY A 194 4.32 -17.93 24.68
C GLY A 194 5.09 -16.65 25.04
N GLN A 195 5.62 -16.63 26.26
CA GLN A 195 6.23 -15.42 26.83
C GLN A 195 7.44 -14.93 26.02
N LYS A 196 8.32 -15.84 25.59
CA LYS A 196 9.53 -15.47 24.83
C LYS A 196 9.17 -14.81 23.50
N ASP A 197 8.34 -15.48 22.69
CA ASP A 197 7.95 -14.95 21.38
C ASP A 197 7.16 -13.63 21.51
N MET A 198 6.40 -13.41 22.61
CA MET A 198 5.74 -12.12 22.88
C MET A 198 6.75 -11.01 23.17
N VAL A 199 7.80 -11.28 23.92
CA VAL A 199 8.88 -10.30 24.17
C VAL A 199 9.61 -9.99 22.86
N ASP A 200 9.99 -11.02 22.11
CA ASP A 200 10.68 -10.87 20.83
C ASP A 200 9.80 -10.13 19.81
N PHE A 201 8.49 -10.40 19.77
CA PHE A 201 7.53 -9.68 18.94
C PHE A 201 7.45 -8.20 19.32
N THR A 202 7.39 -7.90 20.62
CA THR A 202 7.35 -6.52 21.12
C THR A 202 8.65 -5.79 20.77
N ASP A 203 9.81 -6.45 20.94
CA ASP A 203 11.10 -5.89 20.54
C ASP A 203 11.15 -5.58 19.03
N LEU A 204 10.66 -6.51 18.19
CA LEU A 204 10.58 -6.28 16.74
C LEU A 204 9.69 -5.07 16.40
N LEU A 205 8.52 -4.95 17.03
CA LEU A 205 7.62 -3.82 16.77
C LEU A 205 8.23 -2.46 17.13
N LEU A 206 8.94 -2.39 18.25
CA LEU A 206 9.46 -1.13 18.80
C LEU A 206 10.84 -0.77 18.26
N SER A 207 11.60 -1.76 17.79
CA SER A 207 13.00 -1.57 17.40
C SER A 207 13.15 -1.04 15.97
N PRO A 208 14.29 -0.38 15.71
CA PRO A 208 14.78 -0.17 14.35
C PRO A 208 15.04 -1.51 13.66
N ALA A 209 14.76 -1.59 12.36
CA ALA A 209 15.06 -2.77 11.55
C ALA A 209 16.56 -3.11 11.59
N SER A 210 17.43 -2.12 11.64
CA SER A 210 18.88 -2.30 11.77
C SER A 210 19.25 -3.07 13.03
N LYS A 211 18.63 -2.77 14.19
CA LYS A 211 18.85 -3.54 15.42
C LYS A 211 18.37 -4.98 15.27
N VAL A 212 17.17 -5.17 14.71
CA VAL A 212 16.60 -6.51 14.49
C VAL A 212 17.53 -7.34 13.62
N LEU A 213 17.94 -6.80 12.47
CA LEU A 213 18.81 -7.51 11.52
C LEU A 213 20.22 -7.75 12.06
N ASN A 214 20.81 -6.79 12.79
CA ASN A 214 22.13 -6.96 13.42
C ASN A 214 22.13 -8.03 14.54
N ASN A 215 20.99 -8.27 15.19
CA ASN A 215 20.87 -9.36 16.16
C ASN A 215 20.90 -10.75 15.50
N TRP A 216 20.50 -10.85 14.24
CA TRP A 216 20.45 -12.10 13.49
C TRP A 216 21.67 -12.35 12.62
N PHE A 217 22.16 -11.30 11.92
CA PHE A 217 23.10 -11.42 10.79
C PHE A 217 24.32 -10.52 10.95
N GLU A 218 25.44 -10.95 10.36
CA GLU A 218 26.67 -10.17 10.29
C GLU A 218 26.94 -9.62 8.88
N GLY A 219 26.48 -10.31 7.82
CA GLY A 219 26.74 -9.96 6.42
C GLY A 219 25.92 -8.76 5.95
N ASP A 220 26.58 -7.72 5.44
CA ASP A 220 25.92 -6.47 5.04
C ASP A 220 24.95 -6.66 3.88
N VAL A 221 25.30 -7.43 2.84
CA VAL A 221 24.45 -7.64 1.68
C VAL A 221 23.12 -8.30 2.07
N LEU A 222 23.14 -9.32 2.95
CA LEU A 222 21.91 -9.96 3.43
C LEU A 222 21.07 -8.97 4.25
N LYS A 223 21.72 -8.25 5.18
CA LYS A 223 21.02 -7.25 6.01
C LYS A 223 20.40 -6.16 5.14
N ALA A 224 21.12 -5.62 4.18
CA ALA A 224 20.63 -4.59 3.27
C ALA A 224 19.45 -5.09 2.41
N THR A 225 19.57 -6.31 1.84
CA THR A 225 18.48 -6.93 1.07
C THR A 225 17.19 -7.04 1.88
N LEU A 226 17.28 -7.47 3.16
CA LEU A 226 16.13 -7.59 4.03
C LEU A 226 15.65 -6.23 4.56
N ALA A 227 16.56 -5.27 4.72
CA ALA A 227 16.25 -3.93 5.22
C ALA A 227 15.44 -3.09 4.21
N THR A 228 15.48 -3.41 2.91
CA THR A 228 14.61 -2.74 1.92
C THR A 228 13.14 -2.91 2.28
N ASP A 229 12.72 -4.09 2.75
CA ASP A 229 11.34 -4.34 3.21
C ASP A 229 10.94 -3.47 4.41
N ALA A 230 11.91 -2.99 5.20
CA ALA A 230 11.65 -2.13 6.35
C ALA A 230 11.45 -0.65 6.00
N VAL A 231 11.74 -0.26 4.77
CA VAL A 231 11.69 1.13 4.32
C VAL A 231 10.76 1.37 3.13
N ILE A 232 10.24 0.33 2.49
CA ILE A 232 9.29 0.47 1.36
C ILE A 232 8.10 1.33 1.77
N GLY A 233 7.90 2.44 1.05
CA GLY A 233 6.81 3.38 1.31
C GLY A 233 6.89 4.09 2.66
N SER A 234 7.98 3.87 3.39
CA SER A 234 8.32 4.62 4.59
C SER A 234 9.38 5.67 4.26
N THR A 235 9.39 6.80 4.94
CA THR A 235 10.45 7.78 4.87
C THR A 235 11.41 7.65 6.07
N GLY A 236 11.12 6.71 7.00
CA GLY A 236 12.03 6.34 8.06
C GLY A 236 13.26 5.64 7.52
N SER A 237 14.40 5.92 8.16
CA SER A 237 15.62 5.16 7.97
C SER A 237 15.46 3.75 8.55
N VAL A 238 16.34 2.84 8.15
CA VAL A 238 16.50 1.53 8.79
C VAL A 238 16.82 1.64 10.29
N HIS A 239 17.30 2.82 10.73
CA HIS A 239 17.60 3.15 12.13
C HIS A 239 16.42 3.77 12.88
N THR A 240 15.29 4.02 12.22
CA THR A 240 14.11 4.61 12.87
C THR A 240 13.40 3.57 13.73
N PRO A 241 13.12 3.86 15.03
CA PRO A 241 12.30 2.98 15.87
C PRO A 241 10.95 2.69 15.23
N GLY A 242 10.50 1.42 15.29
CA GLY A 242 9.26 0.97 14.66
C GLY A 242 9.42 0.52 13.20
N SER A 243 10.56 0.73 12.53
CA SER A 243 10.80 0.20 11.17
C SER A 243 10.82 -1.33 11.14
N GLY A 244 11.05 -2.00 12.27
CA GLY A 244 10.86 -3.44 12.41
C GLY A 244 9.42 -3.90 12.12
N TYR A 245 8.40 -3.08 12.42
CA TYR A 245 7.03 -3.39 12.02
C TYR A 245 6.83 -3.32 10.49
N VAL A 246 7.43 -2.35 9.83
CA VAL A 246 7.33 -2.21 8.36
C VAL A 246 7.94 -3.44 7.67
N LEU A 247 9.09 -3.93 8.17
CA LEU A 247 9.69 -5.19 7.73
C LEU A 247 8.73 -6.37 7.92
N LEU A 248 8.09 -6.51 9.09
CA LEU A 248 7.10 -7.56 9.32
C LEU A 248 5.91 -7.42 8.38
N HIS A 249 5.42 -6.20 8.14
CA HIS A 249 4.28 -5.94 7.27
C HIS A 249 4.48 -6.51 5.85
N HIS A 250 5.67 -6.38 5.29
CA HIS A 250 5.97 -6.90 3.95
C HIS A 250 6.09 -8.44 3.90
N VAL A 251 6.36 -9.07 5.04
CA VAL A 251 6.38 -10.54 5.17
C VAL A 251 5.00 -11.14 5.45
N MET A 252 4.01 -10.33 5.87
CA MET A 252 2.65 -10.83 6.21
C MET A 252 1.87 -11.39 5.02
N GLY A 253 2.27 -11.09 3.78
CA GLY A 253 1.60 -11.57 2.58
C GLY A 253 1.85 -13.04 2.31
N GLU A 254 1.00 -13.63 1.46
CA GLU A 254 1.18 -15.00 0.99
C GLU A 254 0.72 -15.15 -0.47
N THR A 255 1.35 -16.09 -1.16
CA THR A 255 0.92 -16.52 -2.50
C THR A 255 0.85 -18.04 -2.52
N ASP A 256 -0.34 -18.57 -2.82
CA ASP A 256 -0.59 -20.03 -2.88
C ASP A 256 -0.15 -20.79 -1.63
N GLY A 257 -0.31 -20.16 -0.45
CA GLY A 257 0.04 -20.74 0.86
C GLY A 257 1.49 -20.53 1.28
N ASP A 258 2.36 -19.98 0.42
CA ASP A 258 3.73 -19.62 0.79
C ASP A 258 3.78 -18.17 1.28
N ARG A 259 4.16 -18.01 2.54
CA ARG A 259 4.25 -16.70 3.20
C ARG A 259 5.50 -15.92 2.75
N GLY A 260 5.37 -14.59 2.70
CA GLY A 260 6.44 -13.69 2.28
C GLY A 260 6.74 -13.72 0.78
N ILE A 261 6.00 -14.51 0.00
CA ILE A 261 6.19 -14.60 -1.44
C ILE A 261 5.30 -13.58 -2.17
N TRP A 262 5.93 -12.70 -2.90
CA TRP A 262 5.29 -11.71 -3.76
C TRP A 262 5.19 -12.22 -5.20
N SER A 263 4.04 -12.03 -5.82
CA SER A 263 3.75 -12.49 -7.18
C SER A 263 3.54 -11.34 -8.15
N TYR A 264 3.77 -11.58 -9.43
CA TYR A 264 3.19 -10.78 -10.48
C TYR A 264 1.72 -11.18 -10.68
N VAL A 265 0.97 -10.34 -11.35
CA VAL A 265 -0.43 -10.59 -11.71
C VAL A 265 -0.53 -10.59 -13.24
N GLU A 266 -1.08 -11.63 -13.82
CA GLU A 266 -1.27 -11.71 -15.28
C GLU A 266 -2.16 -10.56 -15.76
N GLY A 267 -1.68 -9.79 -16.76
CA GLY A 267 -2.31 -8.54 -17.21
C GLY A 267 -1.99 -7.32 -16.34
N GLY A 268 -1.09 -7.45 -15.36
CA GLY A 268 -0.69 -6.41 -14.42
C GLY A 268 -1.64 -6.25 -13.23
N MET A 269 -1.28 -5.34 -12.32
CA MET A 269 -2.00 -5.13 -11.04
C MET A 269 -3.46 -4.71 -11.21
N GLY A 270 -3.81 -4.09 -12.34
CA GLY A 270 -5.20 -3.77 -12.68
C GLY A 270 -6.12 -4.99 -12.72
N SER A 271 -5.59 -6.19 -13.00
CA SER A 271 -6.36 -7.43 -13.00
C SER A 271 -6.89 -7.80 -11.60
N VAL A 272 -6.21 -7.41 -10.53
CA VAL A 272 -6.72 -7.54 -9.14
C VAL A 272 -8.01 -6.74 -8.99
N SER A 273 -7.96 -5.46 -9.33
CA SER A 273 -9.11 -4.56 -9.21
C SER A 273 -10.25 -4.95 -10.16
N MET A 274 -9.91 -5.43 -11.36
CA MET A 274 -10.91 -5.92 -12.33
C MET A 274 -11.61 -7.18 -11.81
N ALA A 275 -10.88 -8.13 -11.22
CA ALA A 275 -11.46 -9.33 -10.64
C ALA A 275 -12.42 -8.99 -9.48
N ILE A 276 -12.02 -8.10 -8.58
CA ILE A 276 -12.88 -7.61 -7.49
C ILE A 276 -14.10 -6.86 -8.05
N GLY A 277 -13.89 -5.98 -9.04
CA GLY A 277 -14.96 -5.26 -9.71
C GLY A 277 -15.97 -6.19 -10.44
N ASN A 278 -15.49 -7.27 -11.04
CA ASN A 278 -16.34 -8.28 -11.66
C ASN A 278 -17.18 -9.03 -10.61
N ALA A 279 -16.57 -9.39 -9.47
CA ALA A 279 -17.30 -9.99 -8.34
C ALA A 279 -18.37 -9.04 -7.79
N ALA A 280 -18.06 -7.74 -7.69
CA ALA A 280 -19.01 -6.71 -7.26
C ALA A 280 -20.18 -6.57 -8.25
N ARG A 281 -19.91 -6.52 -9.55
CA ARG A 281 -20.95 -6.44 -10.59
C ARG A 281 -21.84 -7.68 -10.63
N GLU A 282 -21.26 -8.85 -10.48
CA GLU A 282 -22.03 -10.10 -10.39
C GLU A 282 -22.96 -10.10 -9.18
N ALA A 283 -22.51 -9.52 -8.06
CA ALA A 283 -23.34 -9.34 -6.87
C ALA A 283 -24.42 -8.24 -7.02
N GLY A 284 -24.44 -7.50 -8.14
CA GLY A 284 -25.42 -6.45 -8.41
C GLY A 284 -24.97 -5.01 -8.12
N ALA A 285 -23.70 -4.80 -7.79
CA ALA A 285 -23.18 -3.44 -7.62
C ALA A 285 -23.05 -2.71 -8.98
N CYS A 286 -23.47 -1.45 -9.02
CA CYS A 286 -23.27 -0.54 -10.14
C CYS A 286 -21.92 0.17 -9.97
N ILE A 287 -21.06 0.14 -10.99
CA ILE A 287 -19.75 0.79 -10.96
C ILE A 287 -19.69 1.82 -12.08
N LEU A 288 -19.58 3.09 -11.72
CA LEU A 288 -19.49 4.21 -12.64
C LEU A 288 -18.10 4.82 -12.58
N THR A 289 -17.51 5.02 -13.75
CA THR A 289 -16.27 5.76 -13.94
C THR A 289 -16.56 7.16 -14.48
N SER A 290 -15.60 8.08 -14.39
CA SER A 290 -15.78 9.50 -14.73
C SER A 290 -16.94 10.14 -13.95
N ALA A 291 -17.11 9.73 -12.70
CA ALA A 291 -18.12 10.19 -11.75
C ALA A 291 -17.42 10.72 -10.49
N GLU A 292 -16.84 11.90 -10.61
CA GLU A 292 -16.13 12.54 -9.52
C GLU A 292 -17.10 13.11 -8.48
N VAL A 293 -16.93 12.71 -7.23
CA VAL A 293 -17.64 13.27 -6.10
C VAL A 293 -16.92 14.56 -5.67
N SER A 294 -17.64 15.66 -5.65
CA SER A 294 -17.14 16.98 -5.21
C SER A 294 -17.46 17.27 -3.75
N GLU A 295 -18.59 16.76 -3.23
CA GLU A 295 -19.03 17.09 -1.87
C GLU A 295 -19.96 16.01 -1.31
N LEU A 296 -19.92 15.82 0.01
CA LEU A 296 -20.89 15.02 0.77
C LEU A 296 -22.12 15.88 1.12
N MET A 297 -23.31 15.36 0.81
CA MET A 297 -24.55 16.00 1.21
C MET A 297 -24.90 15.59 2.64
N ILE A 298 -25.08 16.58 3.51
CA ILE A 298 -25.39 16.40 4.94
C ILE A 298 -26.67 17.14 5.24
N ASN A 299 -27.60 16.47 5.93
CA ASN A 299 -28.87 17.10 6.32
C ASN A 299 -28.75 17.91 7.63
N ASP A 300 -29.79 18.63 7.99
CA ASP A 300 -29.84 19.49 9.18
C ASP A 300 -29.62 18.73 10.51
N SER A 301 -29.80 17.42 10.52
CA SER A 301 -29.54 16.58 11.70
C SER A 301 -28.08 16.09 11.78
N GLY A 302 -27.19 16.56 10.88
CA GLY A 302 -25.76 16.15 10.84
C GLY A 302 -25.55 14.74 10.28
N ARG A 303 -26.54 14.20 9.55
CA ARG A 303 -26.44 12.87 8.94
C ARG A 303 -26.16 12.97 7.45
N VAL A 304 -25.34 12.05 6.94
CA VAL A 304 -25.12 11.94 5.49
C VAL A 304 -26.40 11.57 4.76
N ASN A 305 -26.67 12.27 3.66
CA ASN A 305 -27.87 12.16 2.83
C ASN A 305 -27.54 11.80 1.37
N GLY A 306 -26.27 11.72 1.00
CA GLY A 306 -25.80 11.41 -0.34
C GLY A 306 -24.52 12.13 -0.71
N VAL A 307 -24.31 12.27 -2.02
CA VAL A 307 -23.13 12.94 -2.59
C VAL A 307 -23.55 13.87 -3.74
N LEU A 308 -22.78 14.93 -3.92
CA LEU A 308 -22.81 15.82 -5.07
C LEU A 308 -21.65 15.45 -6.00
N LEU A 309 -21.92 15.23 -7.28
CA LEU A 309 -20.88 15.03 -8.29
C LEU A 309 -20.38 16.37 -8.84
N ALA A 310 -19.20 16.38 -9.43
CA ALA A 310 -18.60 17.59 -10.01
C ALA A 310 -19.41 18.20 -11.17
N ASP A 311 -20.28 17.42 -11.81
CA ASP A 311 -21.22 17.91 -12.83
C ASP A 311 -22.53 18.47 -12.26
N GLY A 312 -22.66 18.58 -10.94
CA GLY A 312 -23.85 19.04 -10.23
C GLY A 312 -24.93 17.97 -10.00
N THR A 313 -24.68 16.71 -10.36
CA THR A 313 -25.60 15.60 -10.13
C THR A 313 -25.65 15.24 -8.65
N GLN A 314 -26.83 15.23 -8.06
CA GLN A 314 -27.06 14.75 -6.69
C GLN A 314 -27.44 13.27 -6.71
N VAL A 315 -26.81 12.48 -5.84
CA VAL A 315 -27.11 11.05 -5.66
C VAL A 315 -27.40 10.79 -4.20
N HIS A 316 -28.61 10.35 -3.90
CA HIS A 316 -29.08 10.19 -2.53
C HIS A 316 -28.83 8.78 -1.97
N SER A 317 -28.30 8.72 -0.75
CA SER A 317 -28.18 7.52 0.07
C SER A 317 -27.94 7.91 1.52
N SER A 318 -28.44 7.11 2.44
CA SER A 318 -28.20 7.30 3.88
C SER A 318 -26.91 6.65 4.37
N ILE A 319 -26.20 5.92 3.50
CA ILE A 319 -24.92 5.25 3.79
C ILE A 319 -23.92 5.61 2.69
N VAL A 320 -22.80 6.19 3.07
CA VAL A 320 -21.68 6.50 2.17
C VAL A 320 -20.39 5.91 2.75
N LEU A 321 -19.66 5.16 1.93
CA LEU A 321 -18.34 4.68 2.28
C LEU A 321 -17.30 5.44 1.45
N SER A 322 -16.34 6.08 2.11
CA SER A 322 -15.24 6.72 1.41
C SER A 322 -14.02 5.79 1.33
N ASN A 323 -13.55 5.56 0.10
CA ASN A 323 -12.28 4.89 -0.19
C ASN A 323 -11.17 5.92 -0.52
N ALA A 324 -11.47 7.21 -0.48
CA ALA A 324 -10.47 8.26 -0.52
C ALA A 324 -9.66 8.28 0.79
N THR A 325 -8.54 9.01 0.80
CA THR A 325 -7.77 9.20 2.03
C THR A 325 -8.62 9.89 3.10
N PRO A 326 -8.34 9.69 4.40
CA PRO A 326 -9.04 10.44 5.46
C PRO A 326 -8.92 11.95 5.26
N TYR A 327 -7.74 12.45 4.86
CA TYR A 327 -7.55 13.87 4.55
C TYR A 327 -8.52 14.34 3.45
N LYS A 328 -8.52 13.69 2.30
CA LYS A 328 -9.41 14.00 1.18
C LYS A 328 -10.88 13.95 1.61
N THR A 329 -11.26 12.94 2.38
CA THR A 329 -12.64 12.75 2.83
C THR A 329 -13.10 13.90 3.73
N PHE A 330 -12.31 14.24 4.77
CA PHE A 330 -12.76 15.19 5.80
C PHE A 330 -12.39 16.64 5.51
N MET A 331 -11.34 16.87 4.71
CA MET A 331 -10.88 18.22 4.41
C MET A 331 -11.41 18.78 3.09
N GLU A 332 -11.82 17.89 2.17
CA GLU A 332 -12.25 18.33 0.85
C GLU A 332 -13.69 17.93 0.51
N LEU A 333 -14.17 16.75 0.97
CA LEU A 333 -15.50 16.27 0.61
C LEU A 333 -16.57 16.61 1.66
N VAL A 334 -16.22 16.75 2.93
CA VAL A 334 -17.15 17.17 3.99
C VAL A 334 -17.28 18.69 3.95
N PRO A 335 -18.51 19.25 3.94
CA PRO A 335 -18.72 20.69 4.04
C PRO A 335 -18.08 21.29 5.30
N ASN A 336 -17.64 22.54 5.20
CA ASN A 336 -17.04 23.26 6.33
C ASN A 336 -18.03 23.38 7.51
N ASN A 337 -17.49 23.43 8.72
CA ASN A 337 -18.21 23.65 9.99
C ASN A 337 -19.18 22.51 10.40
N VAL A 338 -19.10 21.34 9.82
CA VAL A 338 -19.93 20.18 10.18
C VAL A 338 -19.26 19.30 11.24
N LEU A 339 -17.94 19.26 11.23
CA LEU A 339 -17.13 18.44 12.15
C LEU A 339 -16.56 19.31 13.28
N GLN A 340 -16.33 18.67 14.43
CA GLN A 340 -15.70 19.32 15.57
C GLN A 340 -14.22 19.64 15.29
N ASP A 341 -13.75 20.78 15.79
CA ASP A 341 -12.39 21.28 15.56
C ASP A 341 -11.30 20.29 16.00
N ASP A 342 -11.48 19.61 17.13
CA ASP A 342 -10.54 18.63 17.64
C ASP A 342 -10.35 17.44 16.69
N PHE A 343 -11.45 16.98 16.05
CA PHE A 343 -11.37 15.92 15.05
C PHE A 343 -10.66 16.41 13.79
N ILE A 344 -11.00 17.62 13.31
CA ILE A 344 -10.35 18.24 12.15
C ILE A 344 -8.85 18.42 12.39
N LEU A 345 -8.47 18.91 13.58
CA LEU A 345 -7.07 19.04 13.96
C LEU A 345 -6.35 17.68 13.97
N SER A 346 -7.01 16.64 14.49
CA SER A 346 -6.45 15.28 14.47
C SER A 346 -6.20 14.77 13.05
N ILE A 347 -7.12 15.02 12.11
CA ILE A 347 -6.95 14.67 10.69
C ILE A 347 -5.85 15.49 10.03
N LYS A 348 -5.79 16.81 10.29
CA LYS A 348 -4.74 17.70 9.74
C LYS A 348 -3.33 17.33 10.21
N HIS A 349 -3.23 16.90 11.47
CA HIS A 349 -1.96 16.54 12.09
C HIS A 349 -1.61 15.05 11.93
N SER A 350 -2.48 14.25 11.29
CA SER A 350 -2.12 12.89 10.90
C SER A 350 -0.98 12.94 9.89
N ASP A 351 -0.01 12.07 10.07
CA ASP A 351 1.14 12.00 9.19
C ASP A 351 0.76 11.32 7.87
N TYR A 352 0.61 12.14 6.83
CA TYR A 352 0.41 11.70 5.46
C TYR A 352 1.71 11.69 4.66
N SER A 353 2.81 12.17 5.24
CA SER A 353 4.14 11.86 4.74
C SER A 353 4.40 10.38 4.95
N SER A 354 5.41 9.87 4.35
CA SER A 354 5.80 8.50 4.66
C SER A 354 6.68 8.40 5.94
N VAL A 355 6.86 9.45 6.77
CA VAL A 355 7.55 9.41 8.09
C VAL A 355 6.85 10.17 9.18
N SER A 356 6.74 9.51 10.30
CA SER A 356 6.57 10.14 11.60
C SER A 356 7.93 10.25 12.29
N TYR A 357 8.44 11.45 12.48
CA TYR A 357 9.50 11.69 13.44
C TYR A 357 8.90 11.68 14.83
N LEU A 358 9.37 10.77 15.70
CA LEU A 358 9.23 10.84 17.15
C LEU A 358 9.94 12.10 17.73
N TYR A 359 9.58 13.27 17.27
CA TYR A 359 9.92 14.54 17.93
C TYR A 359 9.02 14.85 19.12
N ASN A 360 8.00 14.03 19.37
CA ASN A 360 7.00 14.28 20.41
C ASN A 360 7.45 13.97 21.85
N CYS A 361 8.58 13.32 22.08
CA CYS A 361 9.05 13.08 23.46
C CYS A 361 9.76 14.25 24.14
N PHE A 362 10.12 15.33 23.44
CA PHE A 362 10.82 16.48 24.05
C PHE A 362 9.94 17.74 24.19
N PHE A 363 8.69 17.73 23.73
CA PHE A 363 7.88 18.93 23.56
C PHE A 363 6.97 19.31 24.74
N PHE A 364 7.07 18.69 25.89
CA PHE A 364 6.34 19.18 27.06
C PHE A 364 6.85 20.54 27.58
N PHE A 365 8.04 20.98 27.19
CA PHE A 365 8.64 22.25 27.63
C PHE A 365 8.67 23.37 26.57
N ALA A 366 8.33 23.10 25.31
CA ALA A 366 8.51 24.05 24.19
C ALA A 366 7.19 24.61 23.61
N LYS A 367 6.07 24.49 24.30
CA LYS A 367 4.78 25.02 23.84
C LYS A 367 4.72 26.54 23.66
N LEU A 368 5.76 27.27 24.09
CA LEU A 368 5.82 28.74 24.01
C LEU A 368 6.62 29.27 22.79
N ILE A 369 7.37 28.41 22.07
CA ILE A 369 8.20 28.83 20.90
C ILE A 369 7.54 28.40 19.57
N PHE A 370 6.47 27.63 19.61
CA PHE A 370 5.86 26.96 18.45
C PHE A 370 4.93 27.83 17.59
N VAL A 371 4.72 29.08 17.93
CA VAL A 371 3.83 30.00 17.17
C VAL A 371 4.53 30.62 15.94
N MET A 372 5.83 30.41 15.75
CA MET A 372 6.59 31.06 14.67
C MET A 372 7.40 30.13 13.77
N CYS A 373 7.30 28.82 13.90
CA CYS A 373 7.80 27.91 12.89
C CYS A 373 6.60 27.25 12.21
N ASP A 374 6.23 27.71 11.03
CA ASP A 374 5.70 26.83 9.99
C ASP A 374 6.76 25.75 9.81
N CYS A 375 6.69 24.70 10.63
CA CYS A 375 7.52 23.55 10.47
C CYS A 375 7.19 22.99 9.09
N LEU A 376 8.06 23.26 8.14
CA LEU A 376 8.19 22.55 6.89
C LEU A 376 8.18 21.07 7.25
N SER A 377 7.02 20.45 7.24
CA SER A 377 6.90 19.00 7.18
C SER A 377 7.58 18.64 5.86
N LEU A 378 8.81 18.15 5.94
CA LEU A 378 9.53 17.64 4.79
C LEU A 378 8.82 16.35 4.37
N GLU A 379 7.73 16.52 3.61
CA GLU A 379 6.95 15.43 3.05
C GLU A 379 7.86 14.67 2.09
N GLN A 380 8.04 13.40 2.35
CA GLN A 380 8.81 12.49 1.51
C GLN A 380 7.86 11.39 1.02
N GLY A 381 8.15 10.86 -0.12
CA GLY A 381 7.40 9.78 -0.73
C GLY A 381 8.31 8.88 -1.55
N THR A 382 7.71 8.25 -2.52
CA THR A 382 8.40 7.38 -3.47
C THR A 382 8.17 7.88 -4.89
N THR A 383 9.15 7.66 -5.77
CA THR A 383 8.96 7.84 -7.22
C THR A 383 8.77 6.49 -7.87
N LYS A 384 7.80 6.39 -8.76
CA LYS A 384 7.55 5.21 -9.58
C LYS A 384 7.94 5.50 -11.02
N ILE A 385 8.85 4.70 -11.59
CA ILE A 385 9.17 4.76 -13.02
C ILE A 385 8.79 3.43 -13.67
N ASN A 386 8.02 3.51 -14.74
CA ASN A 386 7.60 2.37 -15.57
C ASN A 386 8.30 2.47 -16.92
N LEU A 387 9.03 1.45 -17.32
CA LEU A 387 9.89 1.46 -18.51
C LEU A 387 9.44 0.43 -19.53
N ALA A 388 9.44 0.83 -20.80
CA ALA A 388 9.48 -0.08 -21.94
C ALA A 388 10.92 -0.22 -22.41
N VAL A 389 11.43 -1.46 -22.51
CA VAL A 389 12.81 -1.72 -22.96
C VAL A 389 12.86 -2.75 -24.08
N ASN A 390 13.90 -2.69 -24.92
CA ASN A 390 14.06 -3.58 -26.06
C ASN A 390 14.88 -4.85 -25.73
N LYS A 391 15.52 -4.91 -24.56
CA LYS A 391 16.27 -6.07 -24.07
C LYS A 391 16.29 -6.11 -22.54
N LEU A 392 16.56 -7.28 -21.96
CA LEU A 392 16.76 -7.44 -20.51
C LEU A 392 18.12 -6.86 -20.06
N PRO A 393 18.21 -6.32 -18.82
CA PRO A 393 19.48 -5.88 -18.26
C PRO A 393 20.45 -7.05 -18.11
N GLN A 394 21.70 -6.86 -18.51
CA GLN A 394 22.77 -7.86 -18.39
C GLN A 394 23.66 -7.49 -17.21
N PHE A 395 23.43 -8.13 -16.07
CA PHE A 395 24.18 -7.84 -14.84
C PHE A 395 25.61 -8.35 -14.91
N SER A 396 26.60 -7.49 -14.63
CA SER A 396 28.03 -7.79 -14.71
C SER A 396 28.46 -8.92 -13.76
N CYS A 397 27.77 -9.07 -12.61
CA CYS A 397 28.02 -10.13 -11.64
C CYS A 397 27.55 -11.52 -12.12
N CYS A 398 26.72 -11.60 -13.18
CA CYS A 398 26.23 -12.84 -13.75
C CYS A 398 27.07 -13.23 -14.98
N LYS A 399 27.53 -14.47 -15.04
CA LYS A 399 28.21 -14.98 -16.26
C LYS A 399 27.20 -14.97 -17.42
N LEU A 400 27.62 -14.39 -18.55
CA LEU A 400 26.85 -14.38 -19.79
C LEU A 400 26.62 -15.81 -20.27
N SER A 401 25.52 -16.40 -19.98
CA SER A 401 25.25 -17.77 -20.38
C SER A 401 23.88 -17.99 -20.99
N HIS A 402 23.11 -17.13 -21.41
CA HIS A 402 21.92 -17.38 -22.29
C HIS A 402 21.17 -16.08 -22.64
N PRO A 403 20.59 -15.96 -23.85
CA PRO A 403 19.69 -14.87 -24.23
C PRO A 403 18.31 -14.95 -23.54
N ASP A 404 17.97 -16.07 -22.91
CA ASP A 404 16.71 -16.28 -22.22
C ASP A 404 16.70 -15.64 -20.82
N PRO A 405 15.51 -15.21 -20.29
CA PRO A 405 15.44 -14.68 -18.95
C PRO A 405 16.02 -15.66 -17.92
N GLY A 406 17.06 -15.24 -17.19
CA GLY A 406 17.65 -16.02 -16.11
C GLY A 406 16.99 -15.74 -14.74
N PRO A 407 17.39 -16.49 -13.68
CA PRO A 407 16.88 -16.30 -12.31
C PRO A 407 16.98 -14.86 -11.82
N GLN A 408 18.05 -14.13 -12.20
CA GLN A 408 18.29 -12.73 -11.83
C GLN A 408 17.23 -11.75 -12.37
N HIS A 409 16.34 -12.16 -13.28
CA HIS A 409 15.31 -11.32 -13.87
C HIS A 409 13.92 -11.55 -13.27
N VAL A 410 13.75 -12.59 -12.43
CA VAL A 410 12.41 -13.03 -11.96
C VAL A 410 11.97 -12.30 -10.69
N GLY A 411 12.87 -12.17 -9.73
CA GLY A 411 12.61 -11.59 -8.43
C GLY A 411 12.61 -10.06 -8.43
N THR A 412 12.50 -9.48 -7.24
CA THR A 412 12.82 -8.06 -6.99
C THR A 412 14.33 -7.90 -7.06
N ILE A 413 14.80 -6.94 -7.84
CA ILE A 413 16.21 -6.63 -8.04
C ILE A 413 16.53 -5.39 -7.21
N HIS A 414 17.47 -5.51 -6.27
CA HIS A 414 17.84 -4.43 -5.35
C HIS A 414 19.08 -3.70 -5.88
N ILE A 415 18.93 -2.42 -6.23
CA ILE A 415 19.98 -1.58 -6.80
C ILE A 415 20.28 -0.42 -5.84
N GLY A 416 21.56 -0.15 -5.59
CA GLY A 416 22.00 0.94 -4.70
C GLY A 416 21.81 0.63 -3.21
N SER A 417 21.70 -0.65 -2.83
CA SER A 417 21.45 -1.09 -1.46
C SER A 417 22.27 -2.34 -1.10
N GLU A 418 23.60 -2.21 -1.14
CA GLU A 418 24.53 -3.29 -0.73
C GLU A 418 24.86 -3.24 0.77
N SER A 419 24.55 -2.12 1.45
CA SER A 419 24.67 -1.94 2.90
C SER A 419 23.49 -1.15 3.48
N MET A 420 23.25 -1.26 4.79
CA MET A 420 22.24 -0.46 5.49
C MET A 420 22.63 1.03 5.55
N GLU A 421 23.92 1.34 5.51
CA GLU A 421 24.45 2.70 5.47
C GLU A 421 24.10 3.42 4.16
N GLU A 422 24.09 2.72 3.03
CA GLU A 422 23.62 3.29 1.76
C GLU A 422 22.13 3.64 1.83
N ILE A 423 21.30 2.77 2.43
CA ILE A 423 19.87 3.04 2.63
C ILE A 423 19.67 4.25 3.54
N ASP A 424 20.42 4.34 4.65
CA ASP A 424 20.35 5.50 5.56
C ASP A 424 20.82 6.78 4.87
N SER A 425 21.90 6.74 4.12
CA SER A 425 22.43 7.91 3.39
C SER A 425 21.38 8.47 2.41
N ALA A 426 20.69 7.61 1.68
CA ALA A 426 19.61 8.02 0.78
C ALA A 426 18.43 8.66 1.54
N CYS A 427 18.09 8.14 2.72
CA CYS A 427 17.10 8.71 3.59
C CYS A 427 17.50 10.11 4.08
N GLN A 428 18.74 10.27 4.56
CA GLN A 428 19.24 11.55 5.05
C GLN A 428 19.27 12.64 3.97
N GLU A 429 19.64 12.30 2.73
CA GLU A 429 19.58 13.25 1.62
C GLU A 429 18.14 13.71 1.38
N ALA A 430 17.16 12.81 1.39
CA ALA A 430 15.76 13.16 1.20
C ALA A 430 15.18 13.96 2.40
N VAL A 431 15.62 13.69 3.64
CA VAL A 431 15.30 14.50 4.82
C VAL A 431 15.78 15.95 4.65
N ASN A 432 16.88 16.15 3.94
CA ASN A 432 17.38 17.48 3.59
C ASN A 432 16.70 18.09 2.35
N GLY A 433 15.63 17.47 1.86
CA GLY A 433 14.87 17.92 0.70
C GLY A 433 15.55 17.62 -0.65
N LEU A 434 16.55 16.76 -0.69
CA LEU A 434 17.29 16.43 -1.91
C LEU A 434 16.94 15.02 -2.38
N PRO A 435 16.54 14.83 -3.64
CA PRO A 435 16.46 13.49 -4.21
C PRO A 435 17.84 12.83 -4.15
N SER A 436 17.91 11.60 -3.65
CA SER A 436 19.17 10.92 -3.40
C SER A 436 20.10 10.90 -4.62
N ARG A 437 21.40 11.07 -4.38
CA ARG A 437 22.45 10.92 -5.40
C ARG A 437 22.65 9.47 -5.82
N ARG A 438 22.48 8.53 -4.87
CA ARG A 438 22.40 7.09 -5.12
C ARG A 438 21.04 6.58 -4.62
N PRO A 439 19.99 6.68 -5.46
CA PRO A 439 18.66 6.25 -5.07
C PRO A 439 18.62 4.76 -4.73
N ILE A 440 17.83 4.38 -3.75
CA ILE A 440 17.52 2.98 -3.47
C ILE A 440 16.41 2.57 -4.44
N ILE A 441 16.68 1.59 -5.27
CA ILE A 441 15.77 1.18 -6.35
C ILE A 441 15.40 -0.30 -6.19
N GLU A 442 14.11 -0.56 -6.06
CA GLU A 442 13.56 -1.89 -6.32
C GLU A 442 13.12 -1.97 -7.77
N MET A 443 13.80 -2.83 -8.53
CA MET A 443 13.48 -3.08 -9.93
C MET A 443 12.76 -4.41 -10.06
N THR A 444 11.70 -4.45 -10.88
CA THR A 444 10.99 -5.68 -11.23
C THR A 444 10.74 -5.77 -12.73
N ILE A 445 10.74 -6.99 -13.27
CA ILE A 445 10.58 -7.25 -14.72
C ILE A 445 9.40 -8.21 -14.93
N PRO A 446 8.14 -7.76 -14.74
CA PRO A 446 6.99 -8.65 -14.77
C PRO A 446 6.80 -9.37 -16.11
N SER A 447 7.22 -8.78 -17.23
CA SER A 447 7.15 -9.39 -18.57
C SER A 447 8.03 -10.64 -18.74
N VAL A 448 8.89 -10.95 -17.76
CA VAL A 448 9.63 -12.23 -17.73
C VAL A 448 8.66 -13.41 -17.54
N LEU A 449 7.63 -13.23 -16.68
CA LEU A 449 6.60 -14.23 -16.42
C LEU A 449 5.30 -13.93 -17.17
N ASP A 450 4.89 -12.67 -17.23
CA ASP A 450 3.66 -12.22 -17.89
C ASP A 450 3.93 -11.78 -19.34
N LYS A 451 3.57 -12.63 -20.30
CA LYS A 451 3.75 -12.34 -21.73
C LYS A 451 2.62 -11.49 -22.33
N THR A 452 1.63 -11.07 -21.52
CA THR A 452 0.46 -10.31 -22.00
C THR A 452 0.65 -8.79 -21.94
N ILE A 453 1.75 -8.31 -21.33
CA ILE A 453 1.97 -6.89 -21.01
C ILE A 453 3.03 -6.21 -21.89
N SER A 454 3.72 -6.94 -22.75
CA SER A 454 4.71 -6.39 -23.68
C SER A 454 4.73 -7.14 -25.01
N PRO A 455 5.17 -6.49 -26.12
CA PRO A 455 5.40 -7.18 -27.38
C PRO A 455 6.48 -8.27 -27.25
N PRO A 456 6.45 -9.33 -28.08
CA PRO A 456 7.49 -10.37 -28.11
C PRO A 456 8.90 -9.76 -28.24
N GLY A 457 9.84 -10.27 -27.43
CA GLY A 457 11.23 -9.80 -27.41
C GLY A 457 11.46 -8.43 -26.76
N LYS A 458 10.41 -7.80 -26.24
CA LYS A 458 10.48 -6.54 -25.47
C LYS A 458 9.98 -6.76 -24.06
N HIS A 459 10.32 -5.84 -23.16
CA HIS A 459 10.05 -6.02 -21.74
C HIS A 459 9.48 -4.75 -21.09
N VAL A 460 8.69 -4.99 -20.03
CA VAL A 460 8.25 -3.98 -19.07
C VAL A 460 9.10 -4.10 -17.83
N ILE A 461 9.62 -2.98 -17.36
CA ILE A 461 10.37 -2.87 -16.10
C ILE A 461 9.68 -1.82 -15.22
N ASN A 462 9.54 -2.14 -13.94
CA ASN A 462 9.11 -1.18 -12.94
C ASN A 462 10.29 -0.83 -12.04
N LEU A 463 10.48 0.46 -11.77
CA LEU A 463 11.38 0.96 -10.75
C LEU A 463 10.54 1.62 -9.66
N PHE A 464 10.76 1.19 -8.43
CA PHE A 464 10.25 1.83 -7.24
C PHE A 464 11.43 2.47 -6.53
N ILE A 465 11.45 3.80 -6.48
CA ILE A 465 12.59 4.58 -6.03
C ILE A 465 12.28 5.18 -4.66
N GLN A 466 13.07 4.80 -3.71
CA GLN A 466 13.11 5.29 -2.34
C GLN A 466 14.36 6.18 -2.22
N TYR A 467 14.40 7.24 -1.60
CA TYR A 467 13.48 8.15 -0.99
C TYR A 467 13.33 9.38 -1.91
N THR A 468 12.14 9.91 -2.05
CA THR A 468 11.91 11.06 -2.94
C THR A 468 11.19 12.17 -2.17
N PRO A 469 11.77 13.40 -2.07
CA PRO A 469 11.08 14.50 -1.42
C PRO A 469 9.84 14.91 -2.22
N TYR A 470 8.74 15.23 -1.53
CA TYR A 470 7.53 15.75 -2.15
C TYR A 470 7.81 17.11 -2.81
N LYS A 471 8.58 17.97 -2.12
CA LYS A 471 9.03 19.26 -2.61
C LYS A 471 10.55 19.33 -2.52
N PRO A 472 11.27 19.15 -3.65
CA PRO A 472 12.73 19.28 -3.65
C PRO A 472 13.19 20.67 -3.28
N SER A 473 14.30 20.77 -2.54
CA SER A 473 14.91 22.04 -2.15
C SER A 473 15.80 22.65 -3.24
N ASP A 474 16.26 21.83 -4.20
CA ASP A 474 17.19 22.19 -5.27
C ASP A 474 16.53 22.29 -6.65
N GLY A 475 15.20 22.14 -6.74
CA GLY A 475 14.48 22.19 -8.01
C GLY A 475 12.98 22.03 -7.86
N SER A 476 12.31 21.61 -8.93
CA SER A 476 10.86 21.42 -8.95
C SER A 476 10.45 20.23 -9.81
N TRP A 477 9.50 19.42 -9.30
CA TRP A 477 8.89 18.34 -10.08
C TRP A 477 8.00 18.83 -11.21
N THR A 478 7.72 20.14 -11.31
CA THR A 478 7.03 20.73 -12.47
C THR A 478 7.98 21.06 -13.62
N ASP A 479 9.30 21.07 -13.36
CA ASP A 479 10.31 21.28 -14.40
C ASP A 479 10.65 19.95 -15.09
N ALA A 480 10.44 19.89 -16.40
CA ALA A 480 10.71 18.71 -17.21
C ALA A 480 12.21 18.32 -17.22
N ALA A 481 13.11 19.31 -17.24
CA ALA A 481 14.55 19.05 -17.24
C ALA A 481 15.01 18.47 -15.89
N TYR A 482 14.45 18.97 -14.79
CA TYR A 482 14.72 18.43 -13.45
C TYR A 482 14.25 16.97 -13.32
N ARG A 483 13.03 16.68 -13.78
CA ARG A 483 12.47 15.31 -13.83
C ARG A 483 13.33 14.37 -14.65
N GLU A 484 13.73 14.81 -15.85
CA GLU A 484 14.58 14.01 -16.75
C GLU A 484 15.96 13.76 -16.11
N SER A 485 16.55 14.74 -15.45
CA SER A 485 17.82 14.61 -14.74
C SER A 485 17.75 13.54 -13.64
N PHE A 486 16.65 13.51 -12.86
CA PHE A 486 16.44 12.50 -11.83
C PHE A 486 16.24 11.10 -12.44
N ALA A 487 15.44 10.97 -13.50
CA ALA A 487 15.26 9.70 -14.20
C ALA A 487 16.60 9.17 -14.75
N LYS A 488 17.39 10.03 -15.40
CA LYS A 488 18.72 9.68 -15.90
C LYS A 488 19.67 9.22 -14.78
N ARG A 489 19.62 9.85 -13.60
CA ARG A 489 20.38 9.43 -12.42
C ARG A 489 20.06 7.98 -12.04
N CYS A 490 18.77 7.63 -12.01
CA CYS A 490 18.35 6.25 -11.73
C CYS A 490 18.85 5.28 -12.81
N PHE A 491 18.77 5.65 -14.08
CA PHE A 491 19.23 4.79 -15.19
C PHE A 491 20.74 4.60 -15.18
N THR A 492 21.51 5.67 -14.92
CA THR A 492 22.97 5.62 -14.79
C THR A 492 23.39 4.73 -13.61
N LEU A 493 22.68 4.79 -12.49
CA LEU A 493 22.95 3.89 -11.37
C LEU A 493 22.72 2.42 -11.77
N ILE A 494 21.69 2.11 -12.53
CA ILE A 494 21.47 0.75 -13.04
C ILE A 494 22.56 0.33 -14.02
N ASP A 495 23.08 1.25 -14.85
CA ASP A 495 24.20 0.98 -15.76
C ASP A 495 25.50 0.56 -15.02
N GLU A 496 25.69 0.97 -13.76
CA GLU A 496 26.85 0.51 -12.97
C GLU A 496 26.79 -1.01 -12.73
N TYR A 497 25.60 -1.59 -12.56
CA TYR A 497 25.36 -3.03 -12.35
C TYR A 497 25.13 -3.79 -13.65
N ALA A 498 24.48 -3.15 -14.62
CA ALA A 498 24.09 -3.73 -15.91
C ALA A 498 24.44 -2.78 -17.07
N PRO A 499 25.70 -2.78 -17.55
CA PRO A 499 26.19 -1.84 -18.56
C PRO A 499 25.34 -1.84 -19.83
N GLY A 500 24.96 -0.63 -20.27
CA GLY A 500 24.15 -0.41 -21.47
C GLY A 500 22.64 -0.58 -21.22
N PHE A 501 22.18 -0.63 -19.98
CA PHE A 501 20.76 -0.63 -19.63
C PHE A 501 20.06 0.60 -20.17
N SER A 502 20.61 1.82 -19.92
CA SER A 502 20.02 3.09 -20.38
C SER A 502 19.76 3.10 -21.90
N SER A 503 20.62 2.49 -22.68
CA SER A 503 20.47 2.41 -24.15
C SER A 503 19.35 1.46 -24.60
N SER A 504 18.84 0.62 -23.70
CA SER A 504 17.75 -0.32 -23.98
C SER A 504 16.36 0.32 -23.83
N ILE A 505 16.27 1.51 -23.24
CA ILE A 505 15.00 2.17 -22.92
C ILE A 505 14.35 2.70 -24.20
N ILE A 506 13.12 2.24 -24.46
CA ILE A 506 12.27 2.72 -25.57
C ILE A 506 11.51 3.99 -25.12
N GLY A 507 11.07 4.02 -23.87
CA GLY A 507 10.33 5.11 -23.27
C GLY A 507 9.93 4.78 -21.83
N TYR A 508 9.44 5.78 -21.11
CA TYR A 508 9.06 5.61 -19.69
C TYR A 508 7.95 6.59 -19.26
N ASP A 509 7.24 6.20 -18.19
CA ASP A 509 6.33 7.03 -17.40
C ASP A 509 6.90 7.19 -16.00
N MET A 510 6.93 8.41 -15.47
CA MET A 510 7.43 8.71 -14.13
C MET A 510 6.37 9.42 -13.31
N LEU A 511 6.03 8.85 -12.17
CA LEU A 511 5.16 9.43 -11.15
C LEU A 511 5.99 9.79 -9.92
N THR A 512 6.13 11.08 -9.67
CA THR A 512 6.72 11.66 -8.45
C THR A 512 5.67 11.71 -7.33
N PRO A 513 6.03 11.98 -6.07
CA PRO A 513 5.05 12.08 -4.99
C PRO A 513 3.89 13.05 -5.28
N PRO A 514 4.09 14.28 -5.80
CA PRO A 514 2.97 15.14 -6.24
C PRO A 514 2.12 14.56 -7.37
N ASP A 515 2.72 13.76 -8.27
CA ASP A 515 1.95 13.09 -9.33
C ASP A 515 1.08 11.97 -8.77
N LEU A 516 1.57 11.20 -7.80
CA LEU A 516 0.81 10.17 -7.10
C LEU A 516 -0.40 10.77 -6.40
N GLU A 517 -0.26 11.94 -5.79
CA GLU A 517 -1.37 12.65 -5.17
C GLU A 517 -2.38 13.14 -6.21
N ARG A 518 -1.93 13.85 -7.22
CA ARG A 518 -2.79 14.45 -8.25
C ARG A 518 -3.55 13.38 -9.04
N GLU A 519 -2.86 12.36 -9.52
CA GLU A 519 -3.43 11.38 -10.47
C GLU A 519 -4.17 10.25 -9.77
N ILE A 520 -3.62 9.75 -8.67
CA ILE A 520 -4.16 8.58 -7.97
C ILE A 520 -4.99 8.97 -6.74
N GLY A 521 -4.70 10.14 -6.14
CA GLY A 521 -5.35 10.61 -4.92
C GLY A 521 -4.67 10.10 -3.64
N LEU A 522 -3.36 9.89 -3.70
CA LEU A 522 -2.55 9.50 -2.55
C LEU A 522 -2.04 10.76 -1.85
N THR A 523 -2.72 11.24 -0.83
CA THR A 523 -2.34 12.45 -0.08
C THR A 523 -0.86 12.39 0.33
N GLY A 524 -0.10 13.47 0.04
CA GLY A 524 1.34 13.53 0.28
C GLY A 524 2.18 12.56 -0.56
N GLY A 525 1.60 11.93 -1.59
CA GLY A 525 2.23 10.84 -2.35
C GLY A 525 2.41 9.55 -1.54
N ASN A 526 1.76 9.43 -0.38
CA ASN A 526 1.92 8.30 0.53
C ASN A 526 1.17 7.06 0.02
N ILE A 527 1.90 5.99 -0.28
CA ILE A 527 1.35 4.74 -0.82
C ILE A 527 0.48 3.95 0.16
N PHE A 528 0.56 4.26 1.46
CA PHE A 528 -0.22 3.61 2.53
C PHE A 528 -1.44 4.43 2.97
N HIS A 529 -1.68 5.62 2.39
CA HIS A 529 -2.73 6.57 2.80
C HIS A 529 -2.54 7.10 4.23
N GLY A 530 -1.32 7.28 4.67
CA GLY A 530 -0.89 7.69 6.00
C GLY A 530 0.22 6.81 6.52
N ALA A 531 1.07 7.33 7.38
CA ALA A 531 2.24 6.65 7.92
C ALA A 531 1.89 5.29 8.53
N MET A 532 2.86 4.39 8.50
CA MET A 532 2.76 3.05 9.09
C MET A 532 3.56 2.94 10.40
N GLY A 533 3.73 4.07 11.11
CA GLY A 533 4.27 4.09 12.45
C GLY A 533 3.32 3.46 13.48
N LEU A 534 3.84 2.99 14.59
CA LEU A 534 3.02 2.34 15.66
C LEU A 534 1.98 3.29 16.26
N ASP A 535 2.22 4.59 16.22
CA ASP A 535 1.32 5.67 16.60
C ASP A 535 0.18 5.93 15.60
N SER A 536 0.26 5.30 14.42
CA SER A 536 -0.68 5.47 13.31
C SER A 536 -1.29 4.14 12.86
N LEU A 537 -1.25 3.12 13.72
CA LEU A 537 -1.76 1.77 13.42
C LEU A 537 -2.87 1.34 14.37
N PHE A 538 -3.62 0.34 13.98
CA PHE A 538 -4.65 -0.36 14.74
C PHE A 538 -5.68 0.62 15.34
N LEU A 539 -5.65 0.88 16.67
CA LEU A 539 -6.59 1.77 17.36
C LEU A 539 -6.37 3.26 17.05
N MET A 540 -5.23 3.60 16.46
CA MET A 540 -4.87 4.98 16.11
C MET A 540 -5.16 5.33 14.64
N ARG A 541 -5.59 4.35 13.81
CA ARG A 541 -5.77 4.54 12.37
C ARG A 541 -7.25 4.63 11.96
N PRO A 542 -7.73 5.71 11.31
CA PRO A 542 -7.01 6.91 10.86
C PRO A 542 -6.64 7.87 12.00
N VAL A 543 -7.46 7.95 13.04
CA VAL A 543 -7.24 8.73 14.26
C VAL A 543 -7.80 7.97 15.45
N LYS A 544 -7.27 8.26 16.63
CA LYS A 544 -7.73 7.71 17.89
C LYS A 544 -9.26 7.82 18.01
N GLU A 545 -9.91 6.77 18.55
CA GLU A 545 -11.36 6.66 18.77
C GLU A 545 -12.20 6.37 17.51
N TRP A 546 -11.66 6.59 16.31
CA TRP A 546 -12.36 6.37 15.04
C TRP A 546 -11.72 5.28 14.17
N SER A 547 -11.16 4.25 14.80
CA SER A 547 -10.43 3.17 14.13
C SER A 547 -11.31 2.05 13.56
N ASN A 548 -12.60 2.02 13.89
CA ASN A 548 -13.54 0.95 13.54
C ASN A 548 -14.34 1.22 12.26
N TYR A 549 -13.79 2.00 11.33
CA TYR A 549 -14.39 2.43 10.04
C TYR A 549 -15.53 3.45 10.16
N LYS A 550 -16.11 3.67 11.34
CA LYS A 550 -17.11 4.73 11.59
C LYS A 550 -16.45 6.10 11.62
N THR A 551 -17.27 7.13 11.46
CA THR A 551 -16.84 8.52 11.52
C THR A 551 -17.76 9.32 12.47
N PRO A 552 -17.38 10.56 12.84
CA PRO A 552 -18.28 11.44 13.59
C PRO A 552 -19.61 11.72 12.89
N LEU A 553 -19.64 11.60 11.54
CA LEU A 553 -20.85 11.82 10.75
C LEU A 553 -21.65 10.52 10.61
N GLN A 554 -22.88 10.54 11.11
CA GLN A 554 -23.75 9.39 11.02
C GLN A 554 -24.04 9.04 9.54
N GLY A 555 -23.83 7.79 9.17
CA GLY A 555 -24.00 7.29 7.81
C GLY A 555 -22.75 7.40 6.94
N LEU A 556 -21.68 8.05 7.40
CA LEU A 556 -20.39 8.06 6.72
C LEU A 556 -19.45 7.01 7.32
N TYR A 557 -18.84 6.23 6.48
CA TYR A 557 -17.82 5.22 6.83
C TYR A 557 -16.58 5.41 5.99
N LEU A 558 -15.43 4.98 6.50
CA LEU A 558 -14.19 4.87 5.72
C LEU A 558 -13.94 3.40 5.36
N CYS A 559 -13.51 3.14 4.12
CA CYS A 559 -13.19 1.77 3.66
C CYS A 559 -11.86 1.67 2.92
N GLY A 560 -11.08 2.76 2.88
CA GLY A 560 -9.81 2.85 2.17
C GLY A 560 -8.60 2.43 3.01
N SER A 561 -7.43 2.43 2.39
CA SER A 561 -6.14 2.08 3.02
C SER A 561 -5.74 3.02 4.16
N GLY A 562 -6.37 4.20 4.27
CA GLY A 562 -6.23 5.09 5.43
C GLY A 562 -6.86 4.58 6.72
N THR A 563 -7.59 3.45 6.69
CA THR A 563 -8.13 2.76 7.88
C THR A 563 -7.36 1.49 8.21
N HIS A 564 -7.64 0.90 9.36
CA HIS A 564 -7.11 -0.41 9.74
C HIS A 564 -7.40 -1.47 8.64
N PRO A 565 -6.46 -2.37 8.32
CA PRO A 565 -5.09 -2.52 8.85
C PRO A 565 -4.05 -1.66 8.14
N GLY A 566 -4.40 -0.88 7.14
CA GLY A 566 -3.47 -0.05 6.38
C GLY A 566 -3.42 -0.35 4.89
N GLY A 567 -2.37 0.13 4.23
CA GLY A 567 -2.14 -0.03 2.80
C GLY A 567 -1.56 -1.39 2.39
N GLY A 568 -1.29 -1.56 1.07
CA GLY A 568 -0.65 -2.75 0.50
C GLY A 568 -1.52 -3.65 -0.38
N VAL A 569 -2.63 -3.11 -0.91
CA VAL A 569 -3.59 -3.86 -1.78
C VAL A 569 -4.19 -5.07 -1.07
N MET A 570 -4.59 -4.89 0.19
CA MET A 570 -5.05 -5.98 1.07
C MET A 570 -6.50 -6.40 0.86
N GLY A 571 -7.39 -5.49 0.46
CA GLY A 571 -8.85 -5.71 0.44
C GLY A 571 -9.48 -5.77 1.84
N ALA A 572 -8.69 -5.91 2.89
CA ALA A 572 -9.15 -6.00 4.28
C ALA A 572 -9.92 -4.76 4.75
N PRO A 573 -9.45 -3.51 4.50
CA PRO A 573 -10.21 -2.32 4.88
C PRO A 573 -11.63 -2.33 4.31
N GLY A 574 -11.76 -2.63 3.01
CA GLY A 574 -13.06 -2.69 2.34
C GLY A 574 -13.98 -3.79 2.91
N ARG A 575 -13.44 -5.00 3.12
CA ARG A 575 -14.17 -6.12 3.71
C ARG A 575 -14.66 -5.84 5.13
N ASN A 576 -13.78 -5.32 5.96
CA ASN A 576 -14.08 -5.06 7.37
C ASN A 576 -15.09 -3.91 7.50
N ALA A 577 -14.94 -2.83 6.73
CA ALA A 577 -15.90 -1.73 6.66
C ALA A 577 -17.29 -2.19 6.20
N ALA A 578 -17.36 -3.00 5.13
CA ALA A 578 -18.63 -3.54 4.66
C ALA A 578 -19.33 -4.40 5.73
N ARG A 579 -18.58 -5.22 6.46
CA ARG A 579 -19.12 -6.02 7.57
C ARG A 579 -19.68 -5.13 8.70
N MET A 580 -18.99 -4.03 9.02
CA MET A 580 -19.47 -3.07 10.00
C MET A 580 -20.79 -2.42 9.55
N VAL A 581 -20.87 -1.95 8.31
CA VAL A 581 -22.10 -1.38 7.72
C VAL A 581 -23.25 -2.38 7.75
N LEU A 582 -23.02 -3.64 7.34
CA LEU A 582 -24.06 -4.69 7.35
C LEU A 582 -24.55 -5.03 8.77
N GLN A 583 -23.70 -4.91 9.79
CA GLN A 583 -24.10 -5.08 11.18
C GLN A 583 -24.98 -3.90 11.65
N ASP A 584 -24.65 -2.67 11.26
CA ASP A 584 -25.43 -1.49 11.61
C ASP A 584 -26.75 -1.40 10.82
N PHE A 585 -26.76 -1.85 9.56
CA PHE A 585 -27.96 -1.86 8.72
C PHE A 585 -29.04 -2.87 9.16
N ARG A 586 -28.62 -3.97 9.80
CA ARG A 586 -29.53 -5.02 10.31
C ARG A 586 -30.08 -4.75 11.71
N LYS A 587 -29.62 -3.69 12.37
CA LYS A 587 -30.15 -3.21 13.65
C LYS A 587 -31.34 -2.29 13.46
#